data_00c41f2ced394afdd0d613e2f2e36aba
#
_entry.id   00c41f2ced394afdd0d613e2f2e36aba
#
_cell.length_a   1.000
_cell.length_b   1.000
_cell.length_c   1.000
_cell.angle_alpha   90.00
_cell.angle_beta   90.00
_cell.angle_gamma   90.00
#
_symmetry.space_group_name_H-M   'P 1'
#
loop_
_entity.id
_entity.type
_entity.pdbx_description
1 polymer ?
#
loop_
_entity_poly.entity_id
_entity_poly.type
_entity_poly.pdbx_seq_one_letter_code
_entity_poly.pdbx_strand_id
1 'polypeptide(L)'
;MKSLNKLIENNFSSREREEIRLKSKEKVAALRLQQVRKSHHKTQKELAMVMGLSQSALSELERRPNITVSAMQRYIEALGGKLVIKAVFQEGSEELLA
;
A
#
# COMPACT_ATOMS: atom_id res chain seq x y z
N MET A 1 -0.66 -8.92 -14.58
CA MET A 1 0.54 -9.40 -13.96
C MET A 1 0.63 -10.91 -13.84
N LYS A 2 0.01 -11.56 -14.78
CA LYS A 2 0.05 -13.04 -14.86
C LYS A 2 1.46 -13.55 -15.10
N SER A 3 2.28 -12.82 -15.88
CA SER A 3 3.66 -13.22 -16.19
C SER A 3 4.56 -13.23 -14.97
N LEU A 4 4.42 -12.27 -14.05
CA LEU A 4 5.22 -12.23 -12.83
C LEU A 4 4.87 -13.39 -11.90
N ASN A 5 3.59 -13.65 -11.68
CA ASN A 5 3.14 -14.77 -10.86
C ASN A 5 3.58 -16.11 -11.41
N LYS A 6 3.48 -16.27 -12.72
CA LYS A 6 3.91 -17.49 -13.39
C LYS A 6 5.41 -17.72 -13.28
N LEU A 7 6.20 -16.66 -13.37
CA LEU A 7 7.66 -16.73 -13.22
C LEU A 7 8.04 -17.14 -11.80
N ILE A 8 7.38 -16.58 -10.81
CA ILE A 8 7.60 -16.92 -9.40
C ILE A 8 7.25 -18.39 -9.14
N GLU A 9 6.13 -18.87 -9.67
CA GLU A 9 5.70 -20.27 -9.51
C GLU A 9 6.67 -21.27 -10.12
N ASN A 10 7.27 -20.94 -11.25
CA ASN A 10 8.13 -21.87 -11.99
C ASN A 10 9.56 -21.94 -11.47
N ASN A 11 10.08 -20.88 -10.86
CA ASN A 11 11.51 -20.75 -10.57
C ASN A 11 11.88 -20.76 -9.08
N PHE A 12 10.89 -20.78 -8.19
CA PHE A 12 11.14 -20.64 -6.75
C PHE A 12 10.40 -21.69 -5.94
N SER A 13 10.92 -22.00 -4.74
CA SER A 13 10.22 -22.86 -3.78
C SER A 13 8.96 -22.19 -3.27
N SER A 14 8.07 -22.95 -2.64
CA SER A 14 6.84 -22.42 -2.04
C SER A 14 7.10 -21.31 -1.04
N ARG A 15 8.12 -21.50 -0.19
CA ARG A 15 8.51 -20.50 0.82
C ARG A 15 9.08 -19.24 0.16
N GLU A 16 9.97 -19.42 -0.81
CA GLU A 16 10.56 -18.31 -1.54
C GLU A 16 9.51 -17.53 -2.32
N ARG A 17 8.56 -18.23 -2.94
CA ARG A 17 7.44 -17.61 -3.65
C ARG A 17 6.60 -16.74 -2.72
N GLU A 18 6.34 -17.22 -1.51
CA GLU A 18 5.56 -16.47 -0.53
C GLU A 18 6.29 -15.19 -0.09
N GLU A 19 7.59 -15.29 0.19
CA GLU A 19 8.40 -14.14 0.57
C GLU A 19 8.46 -13.07 -0.53
N ILE A 20 8.65 -13.49 -1.78
CA ILE A 20 8.67 -12.57 -2.93
C ILE A 20 7.30 -11.92 -3.11
N ARG A 21 6.23 -12.67 -2.96
CA ARG A 21 4.87 -12.17 -3.10
C ARG A 21 4.55 -11.11 -2.06
N LEU A 22 4.93 -11.34 -0.80
CA LEU A 22 4.73 -10.37 0.28
C LEU A 22 5.51 -9.09 0.04
N LYS A 23 6.78 -9.19 -0.34
CA LYS A 23 7.61 -8.02 -0.64
C LYS A 23 7.08 -7.23 -1.83
N SER A 24 6.59 -7.91 -2.85
CA SER A 24 5.99 -7.26 -4.02
C SER A 24 4.74 -6.49 -3.65
N LYS A 25 3.90 -7.04 -2.78
CA LYS A 25 2.68 -6.37 -2.31
C LYS A 25 2.99 -5.11 -1.51
N GLU A 26 4.01 -5.14 -0.65
CA GLU A 26 4.46 -3.97 0.10
C GLU A 26 4.87 -2.81 -0.81
N LYS A 27 5.68 -3.10 -1.82
CA LYS A 27 6.12 -2.10 -2.80
C LYS A 27 4.97 -1.53 -3.60
N VAL A 28 4.02 -2.37 -4.00
CA VAL A 28 2.84 -1.95 -4.76
C VAL A 28 1.98 -1.02 -3.91
N ALA A 29 1.81 -1.31 -2.62
CA ALA A 29 1.04 -0.46 -1.72
C ALA A 29 1.64 0.94 -1.61
N ALA A 30 2.97 1.04 -1.45
CA ALA A 30 3.65 2.33 -1.36
C ALA A 30 3.47 3.16 -2.64
N LEU A 31 3.63 2.54 -3.80
CA LEU A 31 3.43 3.21 -5.09
C LEU A 31 2.00 3.70 -5.26
N ARG A 32 1.03 2.92 -4.80
CA ARG A 32 -0.39 3.29 -4.91
C ARG A 32 -0.75 4.50 -4.07
N LEU A 33 -0.14 4.64 -2.90
CA LEU A 33 -0.39 5.84 -2.08
C LEU A 33 0.03 7.10 -2.80
N GLN A 34 1.21 7.10 -3.41
CA GLN A 34 1.66 8.24 -4.23
C GLN A 34 0.70 8.53 -5.37
N GLN A 35 0.24 7.50 -6.06
CA GLN A 35 -0.70 7.65 -7.17
C GLN A 35 -2.02 8.25 -6.71
N VAL A 36 -2.54 7.79 -5.57
CA VAL A 36 -3.78 8.32 -4.99
C VAL A 36 -3.59 9.79 -4.65
N ARG A 37 -2.47 10.16 -4.00
CA ARG A 37 -2.19 11.56 -3.69
C ARG A 37 -2.18 12.42 -4.97
N LYS A 38 -1.46 11.96 -5.99
CA LYS A 38 -1.33 12.70 -7.25
C LYS A 38 -2.68 12.82 -7.97
N SER A 39 -3.49 11.78 -7.94
CA SER A 39 -4.82 11.81 -8.57
C SER A 39 -5.76 12.79 -7.87
N HIS A 40 -5.50 13.12 -6.62
CA HIS A 40 -6.24 14.14 -5.87
C HIS A 40 -5.56 15.51 -5.92
N HIS A 41 -4.58 15.67 -6.82
CA HIS A 41 -3.89 16.94 -7.08
C HIS A 41 -3.24 17.54 -5.83
N LYS A 42 -2.70 16.69 -4.95
CA LYS A 42 -2.00 17.14 -3.74
C LYS A 42 -0.50 16.91 -3.88
N THR A 43 0.27 17.94 -3.52
CA THR A 43 1.72 17.81 -3.43
C THR A 43 2.09 17.15 -2.10
N GLN A 44 3.31 16.64 -2.00
CA GLN A 44 3.82 16.13 -0.72
C GLN A 44 3.76 17.20 0.36
N LYS A 45 4.12 18.43 0.01
CA LYS A 45 4.11 19.54 0.95
C LYS A 45 2.71 19.81 1.51
N GLU A 46 1.72 19.84 0.63
CA GLU A 46 0.33 20.08 1.05
C GLU A 46 -0.19 18.96 1.94
N LEU A 47 0.03 17.71 1.55
CA LEU A 47 -0.43 16.58 2.35
C LEU A 47 0.30 16.48 3.68
N ALA A 48 1.60 16.72 3.69
CA ALA A 48 2.39 16.73 4.93
C ALA A 48 1.83 17.75 5.92
N MET A 49 1.45 18.93 5.44
CA MET A 49 0.84 19.96 6.26
C MET A 49 -0.44 19.46 6.93
N VAL A 50 -1.32 18.83 6.16
CA VAL A 50 -2.59 18.31 6.68
C VAL A 50 -2.33 17.21 7.72
N MET A 51 -1.32 16.38 7.49
CA MET A 51 -0.99 15.28 8.39
C MET A 51 -0.16 15.72 9.63
N GLY A 52 0.27 16.97 9.67
CA GLY A 52 1.14 17.44 10.72
C GLY A 52 2.55 16.87 10.64
N LEU A 53 3.02 16.56 9.44
CA LEU A 53 4.34 16.00 9.20
C LEU A 53 5.21 16.97 8.40
N SER A 54 6.53 16.77 8.48
CA SER A 54 7.44 17.44 7.57
C SER A 54 7.34 16.79 6.19
N GLN A 55 7.71 17.52 5.15
CA GLN A 55 7.75 16.95 3.80
C GLN A 55 8.70 15.77 3.73
N SER A 56 9.84 15.84 4.44
CA SER A 56 10.80 14.73 4.50
C SER A 56 10.18 13.48 5.11
N ALA A 57 9.42 13.63 6.18
CA ALA A 57 8.75 12.52 6.86
C ALA A 57 7.71 11.88 5.93
N LEU A 58 6.94 12.68 5.21
CA LEU A 58 5.98 12.16 4.26
C LEU A 58 6.66 11.46 3.08
N SER A 59 7.74 12.03 2.58
CA SER A 59 8.54 11.43 1.51
C SER A 59 9.07 10.06 1.93
N GLU A 60 9.57 9.94 3.17
CA GLU A 60 10.00 8.67 3.72
C GLU A 60 8.86 7.66 3.81
N LEU A 61 7.72 8.10 4.30
CA LEU A 61 6.54 7.25 4.42
C LEU A 61 6.13 6.68 3.08
N GLU A 62 6.15 7.49 2.04
CA GLU A 62 5.79 7.07 0.68
C GLU A 62 6.82 6.12 0.06
N ARG A 63 8.02 6.04 0.61
CA ARG A 63 9.09 5.16 0.12
C ARG A 63 9.27 3.90 0.95
N ARG A 64 8.62 3.82 2.11
CA ARG A 64 8.78 2.66 3.00
C ARG A 64 8.26 1.39 2.34
N PRO A 65 9.02 0.28 2.43
CA PRO A 65 8.52 -1.01 1.99
C PRO A 65 7.42 -1.53 2.91
N ASN A 66 7.45 -1.13 4.19
CA ASN A 66 6.46 -1.50 5.19
C ASN A 66 5.72 -0.26 5.68
N ILE A 67 4.42 -0.24 5.52
CA ILE A 67 3.59 0.82 6.06
C ILE A 67 2.53 0.20 6.96
N THR A 68 2.31 0.80 8.13
CA THR A 68 1.28 0.31 9.05
C THR A 68 -0.11 0.68 8.56
N VAL A 69 -1.11 -0.08 8.98
CA VAL A 69 -2.51 0.25 8.68
C VAL A 69 -2.85 1.63 9.23
N SER A 70 -2.36 1.94 10.43
CA SER A 70 -2.59 3.25 11.05
C SER A 70 -2.05 4.40 10.19
N ALA A 71 -0.83 4.25 9.66
CA ALA A 71 -0.23 5.26 8.79
C ALA A 71 -1.00 5.40 7.46
N MET A 72 -1.40 4.28 6.87
CA MET A 72 -2.23 4.32 5.65
C MET A 72 -3.56 5.02 5.90
N GLN A 73 -4.18 4.72 7.02
CA GLN A 73 -5.46 5.31 7.40
C GLN A 73 -5.35 6.82 7.53
N ARG A 74 -4.32 7.31 8.22
CA ARG A 74 -4.08 8.74 8.38
C ARG A 74 -3.80 9.43 7.05
N TYR A 75 -3.06 8.75 6.16
CA TYR A 75 -2.74 9.26 4.83
C TYR A 75 -4.01 9.44 3.99
N ILE A 76 -4.84 8.42 3.93
CA ILE A 76 -6.08 8.44 3.16
C ILE A 76 -7.09 9.43 3.73
N GLU A 77 -7.22 9.49 5.05
CA GLU A 77 -8.10 10.46 5.71
C GLU A 77 -7.67 11.90 5.45
N ALA A 78 -6.36 12.14 5.40
CA ALA A 78 -5.83 13.47 5.08
C ALA A 78 -6.17 13.90 3.65
N LEU A 79 -6.41 12.94 2.75
CA LEU A 79 -6.88 13.20 1.39
C LEU A 79 -8.41 13.29 1.29
N GLY A 80 -9.10 13.15 2.41
CA GLY A 80 -10.57 13.20 2.44
C GLY A 80 -11.26 11.89 2.18
N GLY A 81 -10.51 10.80 2.19
CA GLY A 81 -11.04 9.47 1.94
C GLY A 81 -11.18 8.63 3.19
N LYS A 82 -11.55 7.38 3.00
CA LYS A 82 -11.64 6.39 4.06
C LYS A 82 -10.91 5.13 3.61
N LEU A 83 -10.05 4.60 4.48
CA LEU A 83 -9.36 3.35 4.21
C LEU A 83 -10.28 2.19 4.58
N VAL A 84 -10.47 1.28 3.63
CA VAL A 84 -11.24 0.05 3.85
C VAL A 84 -10.34 -1.14 3.55
N ILE A 85 -10.21 -2.04 4.51
CA ILE A 85 -9.42 -3.26 4.37
C ILE A 85 -10.36 -4.44 4.62
N LYS A 86 -10.33 -5.41 3.73
CA LYS A 86 -11.18 -6.58 3.86
C LYS A 86 -10.41 -7.86 3.54
N ALA A 87 -10.80 -8.94 4.21
CA ALA A 87 -10.32 -10.27 3.88
C ALA A 87 -11.31 -10.93 2.93
N VAL A 88 -10.78 -11.56 1.89
CA VAL A 88 -11.57 -12.30 0.91
C VAL A 88 -11.16 -13.76 0.97
N PHE A 89 -12.12 -14.64 1.18
CA PHE A 89 -11.88 -16.07 1.34
C PHE A 89 -12.20 -16.82 0.05
N GLN A 90 -11.72 -18.06 -0.04
CA GLN A 90 -11.88 -18.88 -1.25
C GLN A 90 -13.34 -19.13 -1.61
N GLU A 91 -14.20 -19.29 -0.61
CA GLU A 91 -15.63 -19.49 -0.84
C GLU A 91 -16.35 -18.19 -1.27
N GLY A 92 -15.63 -17.09 -1.35
CA GLY A 92 -16.19 -15.80 -1.79
C GLY A 92 -16.69 -14.89 -0.69
N SER A 93 -16.64 -15.34 0.58
CA SER A 93 -17.01 -14.47 1.69
C SER A 93 -15.98 -13.37 1.91
N GLU A 94 -16.46 -12.22 2.38
CA GLU A 94 -15.62 -11.05 2.66
C GLU A 94 -15.89 -10.56 4.08
N GLU A 95 -14.85 -10.18 4.78
CA GLU A 95 -14.94 -9.60 6.11
C GLU A 95 -14.12 -8.32 6.19
N LEU A 96 -14.72 -7.26 6.72
CA LEU A 96 -14.04 -6.00 6.92
C LEU A 96 -13.12 -6.09 8.13
N LEU A 97 -11.88 -5.65 7.96
CA LEU A 97 -10.88 -5.62 9.02
C LEU A 97 -10.63 -4.20 9.53
N ALA A 98 -10.81 -3.24 8.64
CA ALA A 98 -10.64 -1.83 8.98
C ALA A 98 -11.38 -0.95 7.98
#